data_0f14545d2f6b9977c5fa82da765eb206
#
_entry.id   0f14545d2f6b9977c5fa82da765eb206
#
_cell.length_a   1.000
_cell.length_b   1.000
_cell.length_c   1.000
_cell.angle_alpha   90.00
_cell.angle_beta   90.00
_cell.angle_gamma   90.00
#
_symmetry.space_group_name_H-M   'P 1'
#
loop_
_entity.id
_entity.type
_entity.pdbx_description
1 polymer ?
#
loop_
_entity_poly.entity_id
_entity_poly.type
_entity_poly.pdbx_seq_one_letter_code
_entity_poly.pdbx_strand_id
1 'polypeptide(L)'
;MKLYHASNCIIESPDVYHSRELLDFGKGFYLTSLADQARKYSQRFLFRGDKAYLNHYVLDDDLSAYNVKEFTTYDEEWLDFVAACRAGKPTDLYDIVSGGIADDKVFNTIDLYFSGNISKTEALERLAFIHPNHQICITKQDVIGKSLHFIEAEEIK
;
A
#
# COMPACT_ATOMS: atom_id res chain seq x y z
N MET A 1 -5.69 3.43 14.99
CA MET A 1 -6.18 2.65 13.81
C MET A 1 -5.48 1.31 13.78
N LYS A 2 -6.24 0.23 13.69
CA LYS A 2 -5.68 -1.12 13.54
C LYS A 2 -5.24 -1.36 12.09
N LEU A 3 -4.03 -1.85 11.91
CA LEU A 3 -3.43 -2.10 10.60
C LEU A 3 -2.79 -3.49 10.55
N TYR A 4 -2.70 -4.03 9.36
CA TYR A 4 -2.22 -5.39 9.12
C TYR A 4 -1.17 -5.41 8.01
N HIS A 5 -0.17 -6.26 8.18
CA HIS A 5 0.84 -6.54 7.17
C HIS A 5 1.07 -8.05 7.06
N ALA A 6 0.84 -8.60 5.90
CA ALA A 6 1.10 -10.01 5.63
C ALA A 6 2.56 -10.21 5.19
N SER A 7 3.22 -11.20 5.79
CA SER A 7 4.63 -11.51 5.51
C SER A 7 4.89 -13.00 5.72
N ASN A 8 6.05 -13.46 5.25
CA ASN A 8 6.54 -14.80 5.57
C ASN A 8 7.28 -14.88 6.92
N CYS A 9 7.34 -13.78 7.64
CA CYS A 9 7.98 -13.70 8.95
C CYS A 9 7.22 -12.75 9.90
N ILE A 10 7.53 -12.87 11.18
CA ILE A 10 7.05 -11.93 12.21
C ILE A 10 7.91 -10.67 12.14
N ILE A 11 7.28 -9.50 12.07
CA ILE A 11 7.95 -8.21 11.94
C ILE A 11 7.60 -7.34 13.13
N GLU A 12 8.35 -7.48 14.23
CA GLU A 12 8.15 -6.68 15.44
C GLU A 12 8.67 -5.25 15.30
N SER A 13 9.72 -5.08 14.51
CA SER A 13 10.38 -3.78 14.28
C SER A 13 10.45 -3.50 12.78
N PRO A 14 9.33 -3.06 12.18
CA PRO A 14 9.30 -2.77 10.75
C PRO A 14 10.17 -1.57 10.40
N ASP A 15 10.60 -1.53 9.14
CA ASP A 15 11.33 -0.39 8.59
C ASP A 15 10.86 -0.08 7.16
N VAL A 16 11.27 1.10 6.66
CA VAL A 16 10.90 1.58 5.33
C VAL A 16 11.89 1.16 4.23
N TYR A 17 12.94 0.41 4.57
CA TYR A 17 14.08 0.15 3.68
C TYR A 17 14.00 -1.17 2.92
N HIS A 18 13.19 -2.13 3.38
CA HIS A 18 13.10 -3.48 2.83
C HIS A 18 12.04 -3.65 1.74
N SER A 19 11.21 -2.64 1.48
CA SER A 19 10.23 -2.74 0.41
C SER A 19 10.90 -2.69 -0.96
N ARG A 20 10.19 -3.20 -1.95
CA ARG A 20 10.58 -3.03 -3.34
C ARG A 20 10.52 -1.55 -3.72
N GLU A 21 11.31 -1.18 -4.70
CA GLU A 21 11.17 0.11 -5.37
C GLU A 21 10.04 0.04 -6.41
N LEU A 22 9.62 1.19 -6.93
CA LEU A 22 8.63 1.31 -8.00
C LEU A 22 7.25 0.72 -7.67
N LEU A 23 6.87 0.78 -6.40
CA LEU A 23 5.52 0.41 -5.94
C LEU A 23 4.54 1.59 -6.11
N ASP A 24 3.25 1.32 -5.90
CA ASP A 24 2.17 2.30 -6.14
C ASP A 24 2.37 3.64 -5.42
N PHE A 25 2.85 3.61 -4.19
CA PHE A 25 3.14 4.80 -3.38
C PHE A 25 4.64 4.98 -3.10
N GLY A 26 5.47 4.29 -3.88
CA GLY A 26 6.92 4.34 -3.72
C GLY A 26 7.44 3.44 -2.61
N LYS A 27 8.66 3.68 -2.20
CA LYS A 27 9.33 2.90 -1.16
C LYS A 27 8.79 3.24 0.23
N GLY A 28 8.48 2.21 1.02
CA GLY A 28 7.98 2.38 2.37
C GLY A 28 7.50 1.08 2.99
N PHE A 29 6.87 1.17 4.14
CA PHE A 29 6.24 0.04 4.80
C PHE A 29 4.73 0.06 4.54
N TYR A 30 4.23 -1.01 3.92
CA TYR A 30 2.85 -1.09 3.44
C TYR A 30 1.98 -1.89 4.38
N LEU A 31 0.82 -1.33 4.72
CA LEU A 31 -0.18 -1.95 5.59
C LEU A 31 -1.58 -1.76 4.98
N THR A 32 -2.54 -2.48 5.54
CA THR A 32 -3.96 -2.29 5.23
C THR A 32 -4.81 -2.29 6.50
N SER A 33 -5.92 -1.56 6.49
CA SER A 33 -6.93 -1.64 7.54
C SER A 33 -7.87 -2.83 7.36
N LEU A 34 -7.80 -3.52 6.22
CA LEU A 34 -8.69 -4.63 5.87
C LEU A 34 -7.99 -5.97 6.15
N ALA A 35 -8.32 -6.59 7.29
CA ALA A 35 -7.73 -7.86 7.70
C ALA A 35 -7.89 -8.95 6.64
N ASP A 36 -9.07 -9.07 6.03
CA ASP A 36 -9.34 -10.07 5.00
C ASP A 36 -8.49 -9.88 3.75
N GLN A 37 -8.23 -8.63 3.38
CA GLN A 37 -7.31 -8.32 2.27
C GLN A 37 -5.90 -8.83 2.58
N ALA A 38 -5.40 -8.57 3.78
CA ALA A 38 -4.09 -9.04 4.21
C ALA A 38 -4.02 -10.57 4.28
N ARG A 39 -5.08 -11.23 4.80
CA ARG A 39 -5.17 -12.71 4.82
C ARG A 39 -5.15 -13.30 3.41
N LYS A 40 -5.89 -12.72 2.49
CA LYS A 40 -5.89 -13.15 1.08
C LYS A 40 -4.51 -12.98 0.46
N TYR A 41 -3.85 -11.88 0.72
CA TYR A 41 -2.49 -11.65 0.25
C TYR A 41 -1.50 -12.67 0.80
N SER A 42 -1.66 -13.11 2.05
CA SER A 42 -0.78 -14.06 2.72
C SER A 42 -0.76 -15.44 2.06
N GLN A 43 -1.80 -15.81 1.32
CA GLN A 43 -1.88 -17.10 0.63
C GLN A 43 -0.73 -17.32 -0.34
N ARG A 44 -0.18 -16.25 -0.92
CA ARG A 44 0.97 -16.34 -1.83
C ARG A 44 2.21 -16.95 -1.17
N PHE A 45 2.40 -16.72 0.12
CA PHE A 45 3.52 -17.28 0.88
C PHE A 45 3.34 -18.78 1.07
N LEU A 46 2.13 -19.21 1.44
CA LEU A 46 1.78 -20.62 1.56
C LEU A 46 1.93 -21.36 0.24
N PHE A 47 1.52 -20.74 -0.87
CA PHE A 47 1.68 -21.30 -2.21
C PHE A 47 3.14 -21.57 -2.59
N ARG A 48 4.06 -20.75 -2.06
CA ARG A 48 5.51 -20.92 -2.27
C ARG A 48 6.14 -21.93 -1.31
N GLY A 49 5.37 -22.49 -0.38
CA GLY A 49 5.86 -23.39 0.66
C GLY A 49 6.47 -22.67 1.86
N ASP A 50 6.28 -21.37 1.96
CA ASP A 50 6.72 -20.56 3.09
C ASP A 50 5.67 -20.55 4.20
N LYS A 51 6.07 -20.13 5.40
CA LYS A 51 5.13 -19.73 6.44
C LYS A 51 4.48 -18.40 6.06
N ALA A 52 3.30 -18.15 6.58
CA ALA A 52 2.60 -16.89 6.40
C ALA A 52 2.14 -16.35 7.75
N TYR A 53 2.36 -15.07 7.96
CA TYR A 53 1.98 -14.36 9.18
C TYR A 53 1.18 -13.12 8.85
N LEU A 54 0.16 -12.89 9.65
CA LEU A 54 -0.54 -11.61 9.69
C LEU A 54 0.00 -10.83 10.88
N ASN A 55 0.80 -9.83 10.60
CA ASN A 55 1.35 -8.93 11.62
C ASN A 55 0.33 -7.82 11.91
N HIS A 56 0.01 -7.63 13.18
CA HIS A 56 -0.96 -6.65 13.66
C HIS A 56 -0.25 -5.46 14.27
N TYR A 57 -0.68 -4.27 13.87
CA TYR A 57 -0.15 -3.00 14.38
C TYR A 57 -1.28 -2.05 14.77
N VAL A 58 -0.94 -1.06 15.56
CA VAL A 58 -1.78 0.11 15.81
C VAL A 58 -1.00 1.36 15.40
N LEU A 59 -1.60 2.15 14.53
CA LEU A 59 -1.11 3.48 14.18
C LEU A 59 -1.85 4.50 15.06
N ASP A 60 -1.10 5.44 15.66
CA ASP A 60 -1.68 6.51 16.45
C ASP A 60 -2.73 7.28 15.66
N ASP A 61 -3.79 7.73 16.32
CA ASP A 61 -4.87 8.48 15.67
C ASP A 61 -4.46 9.92 15.36
N ASP A 62 -3.62 10.51 16.20
CA ASP A 62 -3.09 11.86 15.97
C ASP A 62 -1.87 11.81 15.04
N LEU A 63 -2.08 12.14 13.79
CA LEU A 63 -1.07 12.20 12.74
C LEU A 63 -0.76 13.65 12.32
N SER A 64 -1.15 14.63 13.13
CA SER A 64 -1.00 16.06 12.81
C SER A 64 0.45 16.52 12.65
N ALA A 65 1.40 15.78 13.23
CA ALA A 65 2.84 16.06 13.09
C ALA A 65 3.41 15.63 11.72
N TYR A 66 2.64 14.91 10.91
CA TYR A 66 3.08 14.32 9.65
C TYR A 66 2.35 14.90 8.46
N ASN A 67 2.99 14.85 7.32
CA ASN A 67 2.39 15.19 6.05
C ASN A 67 1.70 13.95 5.47
N VAL A 68 0.37 13.90 5.59
CA VAL A 68 -0.46 12.75 5.20
C VAL A 68 -1.22 13.05 3.92
N LYS A 69 -1.15 12.15 2.95
CA LYS A 69 -1.98 12.18 1.75
C LYS A 69 -2.94 11.01 1.74
N GLU A 70 -4.23 11.31 1.60
CA GLU A 70 -5.29 10.30 1.47
C GLU A 70 -5.96 10.42 0.10
N PHE A 71 -5.95 9.31 -0.64
CA PHE A 71 -6.70 9.16 -1.89
C PHE A 71 -7.97 8.36 -1.61
N THR A 72 -9.12 8.99 -1.76
CA THR A 72 -10.42 8.36 -1.47
C THR A 72 -11.00 7.60 -2.66
N THR A 73 -10.54 7.91 -3.86
CA THR A 73 -10.99 7.29 -5.13
C THR A 73 -9.83 7.08 -6.08
N TYR A 74 -10.04 6.28 -7.12
CA TYR A 74 -9.13 6.15 -8.26
C TYR A 74 -9.36 7.31 -9.23
N ASP A 75 -8.94 8.51 -8.86
CA ASP A 75 -9.07 9.72 -9.65
C ASP A 75 -7.77 10.08 -10.41
N GLU A 76 -7.78 11.20 -11.10
CA GLU A 76 -6.62 11.66 -11.86
C GLU A 76 -5.41 11.91 -10.94
N GLU A 77 -5.63 12.47 -9.75
CA GLU A 77 -4.56 12.74 -8.80
C GLU A 77 -3.90 11.43 -8.33
N TRP A 78 -4.70 10.40 -8.02
CA TRP A 78 -4.20 9.07 -7.66
C TRP A 78 -3.41 8.45 -8.83
N LEU A 79 -3.95 8.52 -10.03
CA LEU A 79 -3.32 7.94 -11.23
C LEU A 79 -1.98 8.59 -11.53
N ASP A 80 -1.89 9.91 -11.46
CA ASP A 80 -0.65 10.66 -11.69
C ASP A 80 0.39 10.37 -10.61
N PHE A 81 -0.04 10.27 -9.35
CA PHE A 81 0.84 9.94 -8.23
C PHE A 81 1.41 8.53 -8.37
N VAL A 82 0.58 7.53 -8.66
CA VAL A 82 1.01 6.15 -8.87
C VAL A 82 1.93 6.04 -10.08
N ALA A 83 1.63 6.75 -11.16
CA ALA A 83 2.48 6.80 -12.34
C ALA A 83 3.89 7.32 -12.00
N ALA A 84 3.97 8.40 -11.24
CA ALA A 84 5.24 8.98 -10.81
C ALA A 84 6.03 8.01 -9.91
N CYS A 85 5.37 7.37 -8.94
CA CYS A 85 6.01 6.40 -8.06
C CYS A 85 6.58 5.21 -8.83
N ARG A 86 5.79 4.64 -9.73
CA ARG A 86 6.20 3.48 -10.55
C ARG A 86 7.30 3.83 -11.56
N ALA A 87 7.38 5.07 -12.00
CA ALA A 87 8.46 5.57 -12.86
C ALA A 87 9.74 5.91 -12.09
N GLY A 88 9.75 5.72 -10.76
CA GLY A 88 10.90 6.03 -9.91
C GLY A 88 11.14 7.52 -9.71
N LYS A 89 10.16 8.37 -9.98
CA LYS A 89 10.29 9.81 -9.73
C LYS A 89 10.24 10.07 -8.22
N PRO A 90 10.99 11.08 -7.72
CA PRO A 90 10.94 11.45 -6.31
C PRO A 90 9.52 11.82 -5.88
N THR A 91 9.03 11.18 -4.83
CA THR A 91 7.71 11.42 -4.24
C THR A 91 7.81 11.72 -2.75
N ASP A 92 8.89 12.40 -2.33
CA ASP A 92 9.20 12.70 -0.92
C ASP A 92 8.27 13.74 -0.28
N LEU A 93 7.13 14.02 -0.92
CA LEU A 93 6.17 15.02 -0.48
C LEU A 93 5.40 14.62 0.77
N TYR A 94 5.26 13.32 1.03
CA TYR A 94 4.41 12.81 2.10
C TYR A 94 5.14 11.83 3.00
N ASP A 95 4.78 11.86 4.29
CA ASP A 95 5.29 10.91 5.30
C ASP A 95 4.44 9.64 5.33
N ILE A 96 3.14 9.79 5.04
CA ILE A 96 2.15 8.71 4.98
C ILE A 96 1.27 8.94 3.75
N VAL A 97 1.06 7.88 2.97
CA VAL A 97 0.13 7.89 1.83
C VAL A 97 -0.86 6.76 2.01
N SER A 98 -2.15 7.04 1.88
CA SER A 98 -3.19 6.02 1.90
C SER A 98 -4.10 6.11 0.69
N GLY A 99 -4.65 4.96 0.28
CA GLY A 99 -5.54 4.91 -0.87
C GLY A 99 -5.79 3.50 -1.36
N GLY A 100 -6.34 3.38 -2.56
CA GLY A 100 -6.60 2.10 -3.20
C GLY A 100 -5.34 1.43 -3.73
N ILE A 101 -5.38 0.11 -3.75
CA ILE A 101 -4.33 -0.73 -4.34
C ILE A 101 -4.63 -0.91 -5.83
N ALA A 102 -3.59 -0.97 -6.64
CA ALA A 102 -3.69 -1.48 -8.01
C ALA A 102 -3.76 -3.02 -7.99
N ASP A 103 -4.95 -3.56 -7.75
CA ASP A 103 -5.22 -4.99 -7.93
C ASP A 103 -5.22 -5.37 -9.42
N ASP A 104 -5.46 -6.64 -9.74
CA ASP A 104 -5.35 -7.14 -11.12
C ASP A 104 -6.21 -6.36 -12.13
N LYS A 105 -7.42 -5.95 -11.76
CA LYS A 105 -8.29 -5.16 -12.64
C LYS A 105 -7.78 -3.75 -12.85
N VAL A 106 -7.40 -3.10 -11.75
CA VAL A 106 -6.83 -1.75 -11.77
C VAL A 106 -5.49 -1.76 -12.47
N PHE A 107 -4.66 -2.77 -12.21
CA PHE A 107 -3.34 -2.93 -12.82
C PHE A 107 -3.42 -3.01 -14.34
N ASN A 108 -4.34 -3.78 -14.90
CA ASN A 108 -4.51 -3.88 -16.36
C ASN A 108 -4.83 -2.52 -16.98
N THR A 109 -5.70 -1.75 -16.35
CA THR A 109 -6.05 -0.40 -16.82
C THR A 109 -4.85 0.54 -16.76
N ILE A 110 -4.10 0.50 -15.66
CA ILE A 110 -2.89 1.32 -15.48
C ILE A 110 -1.83 0.95 -16.51
N ASP A 111 -1.61 -0.35 -16.74
CA ASP A 111 -0.61 -0.84 -17.69
C ASP A 111 -0.93 -0.39 -19.11
N LEU A 112 -2.19 -0.48 -19.52
CA LEU A 112 -2.65 0.01 -20.83
C LEU A 112 -2.45 1.54 -20.96
N TYR A 113 -2.72 2.28 -19.91
CA TYR A 113 -2.50 3.72 -19.89
C TYR A 113 -1.02 4.08 -19.98
N PHE A 114 -0.17 3.45 -19.16
CA PHE A 114 1.26 3.73 -19.15
C PHE A 114 1.96 3.32 -20.45
N SER A 115 1.48 2.27 -21.10
CA SER A 115 2.00 1.85 -22.40
C SER A 115 1.48 2.68 -23.59
N GLY A 116 0.58 3.62 -23.33
CA GLY A 116 0.00 4.49 -24.37
C GLY A 116 -1.11 3.84 -25.18
N ASN A 117 -1.63 2.67 -24.78
CA ASN A 117 -2.68 1.95 -25.50
C ASN A 117 -4.09 2.51 -25.24
N ILE A 118 -4.30 3.21 -24.14
CA ILE A 118 -5.52 3.95 -23.85
C ILE A 118 -5.19 5.36 -23.39
N SER A 119 -6.15 6.28 -23.55
CA SER A 119 -6.01 7.65 -23.07
C SER A 119 -6.21 7.74 -21.55
N LYS A 120 -5.78 8.84 -20.96
CA LYS A 120 -6.06 9.14 -19.55
C LYS A 120 -7.56 9.16 -19.26
N THR A 121 -8.35 9.77 -20.14
CA THR A 121 -9.80 9.83 -20.02
C THR A 121 -10.41 8.43 -19.98
N GLU A 122 -10.01 7.54 -20.89
CA GLU A 122 -10.49 6.16 -20.90
C GLU A 122 -10.08 5.40 -19.64
N ALA A 123 -8.84 5.58 -19.18
CA ALA A 123 -8.36 4.96 -17.93
C ALA A 123 -9.23 5.38 -16.74
N LEU A 124 -9.50 6.67 -16.60
CA LEU A 124 -10.34 7.20 -15.51
C LEU A 124 -11.79 6.72 -15.59
N GLU A 125 -12.35 6.61 -16.80
CA GLU A 125 -13.69 6.05 -16.99
C GLU A 125 -13.78 4.60 -16.53
N ARG A 126 -12.77 3.77 -16.85
CA ARG A 126 -12.72 2.38 -16.41
C ARG A 126 -12.56 2.26 -14.88
N LEU A 127 -11.75 3.13 -14.27
CA LEU A 127 -11.50 3.13 -12.82
C LEU A 127 -12.70 3.65 -12.01
N ALA A 128 -13.57 4.46 -12.60
CA ALA A 128 -14.71 5.09 -11.91
C ALA A 128 -15.70 4.07 -11.32
N PHE A 129 -15.76 2.86 -11.85
CA PHE A 129 -16.67 1.79 -11.39
C PHE A 129 -16.03 0.83 -10.41
N ILE A 130 -14.77 1.05 -10.02
CA ILE A 130 -14.05 0.13 -9.14
C ILE A 130 -14.03 0.71 -7.73
N HIS A 131 -14.48 -0.07 -6.74
CA HIS A 131 -14.33 0.28 -5.34
C HIS A 131 -12.87 0.07 -4.93
N PRO A 132 -12.22 1.10 -4.37
CA PRO A 132 -10.83 0.95 -3.91
C PRO A 132 -10.72 -0.06 -2.77
N ASN A 133 -9.72 -0.93 -2.84
CA ASN A 133 -9.15 -1.61 -1.68
C ASN A 133 -8.47 -0.57 -0.80
N HIS A 134 -7.80 -1.00 0.25
CA HIS A 134 -7.11 -0.07 1.13
C HIS A 134 -5.66 -0.45 1.34
N GLN A 135 -4.76 0.52 1.20
CA GLN A 135 -3.39 0.41 1.64
C GLN A 135 -2.91 1.72 2.26
N ILE A 136 -1.99 1.60 3.19
CA ILE A 136 -1.24 2.72 3.77
C ILE A 136 0.23 2.44 3.56
N CYS A 137 0.95 3.42 3.02
CA CYS A 137 2.39 3.38 2.90
C CYS A 137 3.00 4.39 3.84
N ILE A 138 3.82 3.93 4.78
CA ILE A 138 4.62 4.79 5.65
C ILE A 138 5.99 4.91 5.00
N THR A 139 6.35 6.12 4.58
CA THR A 139 7.57 6.38 3.81
C THR A 139 8.73 6.84 4.66
N LYS A 140 8.48 7.26 5.89
CA LYS A 140 9.49 7.79 6.81
C LYS A 140 9.65 6.91 8.03
N GLN A 141 10.89 6.54 8.34
CA GLN A 141 11.20 5.70 9.50
C GLN A 141 10.77 6.33 10.82
N ASP A 142 10.81 7.65 10.94
CA ASP A 142 10.38 8.36 12.14
C ASP A 142 8.90 8.11 12.49
N VAL A 143 8.04 7.99 11.49
CA VAL A 143 6.62 7.67 11.71
C VAL A 143 6.47 6.29 12.34
N ILE A 144 7.22 5.32 11.82
CA ILE A 144 7.21 3.95 12.35
C ILE A 144 7.68 3.96 13.80
N GLY A 145 8.82 4.60 14.08
CA GLY A 145 9.39 4.62 15.41
C GLY A 145 8.56 5.33 16.47
N LYS A 146 7.80 6.35 16.06
CA LYS A 146 7.02 7.19 17.00
C LYS A 146 5.55 6.79 17.09
N SER A 147 4.95 6.32 16.01
CA SER A 147 3.49 6.26 15.89
C SER A 147 2.93 4.89 15.47
N LEU A 148 3.77 3.95 15.04
CA LEU A 148 3.34 2.59 14.69
C LEU A 148 3.78 1.62 15.78
N HIS A 149 2.83 0.84 16.32
CA HIS A 149 3.06 -0.07 17.45
C HIS A 149 2.71 -1.50 17.02
N PHE A 150 3.69 -2.41 17.15
CA PHE A 150 3.45 -3.84 16.97
C PHE A 150 2.62 -4.40 18.12
N ILE A 151 1.62 -5.21 17.81
CA ILE A 151 0.73 -5.82 18.80
C ILE A 151 0.99 -7.33 18.90
N GLU A 152 0.83 -8.04 17.79
CA GLU A 152 0.99 -9.49 17.74
C GLU A 152 1.17 -9.96 16.31
N ALA A 153 1.55 -11.22 16.13
CA ALA A 153 1.55 -11.88 14.84
C ALA A 153 0.74 -13.17 14.91
N GLU A 154 -0.10 -13.38 13.93
CA GLU A 154 -0.91 -14.58 13.75
C GLU A 154 -0.34 -15.42 12.62
N GLU A 155 -0.02 -16.71 12.89
CA GLU A 155 0.38 -17.62 11.83
C GLU A 155 -0.85 -18.07 11.04
N ILE A 156 -0.80 -17.88 9.73
CA ILE A 156 -1.86 -18.29 8.81
C ILE A 156 -1.54 -19.70 8.31
N LYS A 157 -2.55 -20.58 8.38
CA LYS A 157 -2.43 -21.99 7.96
C LYS A 157 -3.40 -22.35 6.86
#